data_5577a892231720e799d66fcc16405f1a
#
_entry.id   5577a892231720e799d66fcc16405f1a
#
_cell.length_a   1.000
_cell.length_b   1.000
_cell.length_c   1.000
_cell.angle_alpha   90.00
_cell.angle_beta   90.00
_cell.angle_gamma   90.00
#
_symmetry.space_group_name_H-M   'P 1'
#
loop_
_entity.id
_entity.type
_entity.pdbx_description
1 polymer ?
#
loop_
_entity_poly.entity_id
_entity_poly.type
_entity_poly.pdbx_seq_one_letter_code
_entity_poly.pdbx_strand_id
1 'polypeptide(L)'
;MKRILSLLLLTALLLFAGCSRYGPEEQLLCVVLGVDLAENGQIVLTVKSPTYAEKNASSDPSGASGRYMTLAAQGDSLPEMLVLLRAASPRTLSYAQTRAILVSQQALRAHPELLDELDKTAGMRVQAAMIVCRESVGSIIRDLEPDIGTRLSRSLDATLQSSSRKGIIPYTSLHAARSLSQDPGQDALLILAATAQDVALPASSGQAMDGLAGQLPEKTSEQIDYMGAAALDGRTLSGFLTGFETSLCRFLQGGIVSIFLETSGGYVSLTHRRPARLSLSGPLDAPALCLNVSLNASPVMGANVTPAMIETAFQEAAGALMTHLRRIRCDALGFGALAARRFARLEDWQLFDWKAVYEKHTDVEITVRVAQTEP
;
A
#
# COMPACT_ATOMS: atom_id res chain seq x y z
N MET A 1 -47.21 -6.50 35.86
CA MET A 1 -46.28 -6.98 34.81
C MET A 1 -45.59 -5.83 34.07
N LYS A 2 -46.27 -4.87 33.44
CA LYS A 2 -45.65 -3.77 32.68
C LYS A 2 -44.64 -2.92 33.49
N ARG A 3 -44.94 -2.58 34.76
CA ARG A 3 -44.02 -1.81 35.60
C ARG A 3 -42.75 -2.56 36.00
N ILE A 4 -42.84 -3.87 36.22
CA ILE A 4 -41.68 -4.73 36.52
C ILE A 4 -40.80 -4.88 35.29
N LEU A 5 -41.39 -5.02 34.09
CA LEU A 5 -40.66 -5.08 32.84
C LEU A 5 -39.93 -3.75 32.51
N SER A 6 -40.58 -2.60 32.78
CA SER A 6 -39.97 -1.27 32.64
C SER A 6 -38.79 -1.08 33.59
N LEU A 7 -38.89 -1.57 34.83
CA LEU A 7 -37.81 -1.47 35.82
C LEU A 7 -36.63 -2.36 35.45
N LEU A 8 -36.88 -3.58 34.90
CA LEU A 8 -35.88 -4.49 34.39
C LEU A 8 -35.17 -3.92 33.15
N LEU A 9 -35.92 -3.28 32.25
CA LEU A 9 -35.34 -2.62 31.08
C LEU A 9 -34.47 -1.43 31.47
N LEU A 10 -34.90 -0.63 32.47
CA LEU A 10 -34.12 0.51 32.96
C LEU A 10 -32.83 0.08 33.66
N THR A 11 -32.89 -0.98 34.48
CA THR A 11 -31.68 -1.57 35.10
C THR A 11 -30.75 -2.20 34.08
N ALA A 12 -31.28 -2.87 33.06
CA ALA A 12 -30.46 -3.38 31.95
C ALA A 12 -29.77 -2.24 31.17
N LEU A 13 -30.47 -1.15 30.87
CA LEU A 13 -29.91 0.04 30.24
C LEU A 13 -28.79 0.70 31.06
N LEU A 14 -28.93 0.75 32.37
CA LEU A 14 -27.91 1.28 33.30
C LEU A 14 -26.67 0.36 33.39
N LEU A 15 -26.85 -0.95 33.27
CA LEU A 15 -25.76 -1.92 33.26
C LEU A 15 -24.98 -1.91 31.93
N PHE A 16 -25.61 -1.51 30.81
CA PHE A 16 -24.94 -1.33 29.49
C PHE A 16 -24.30 0.05 29.33
N ALA A 17 -24.50 1.01 30.26
CA ALA A 17 -23.76 2.27 30.29
C ALA A 17 -22.31 2.04 30.79
N GLY A 18 -21.60 1.06 30.18
CA GLY A 18 -20.19 0.83 30.40
C GLY A 18 -19.39 2.00 29.85
N CYS A 19 -19.07 2.98 30.70
CA CYS A 19 -18.13 4.03 30.37
C CYS A 19 -16.80 3.42 29.97
N SER A 20 -16.21 3.89 28.86
CA SER A 20 -14.82 3.59 28.54
C SER A 20 -13.95 3.96 29.73
N ARG A 21 -13.03 3.08 30.12
CA ARG A 21 -12.22 3.18 31.33
C ARG A 21 -11.33 4.43 31.36
N TYR A 22 -11.15 5.10 30.20
CA TYR A 22 -10.35 6.30 30.03
C TYR A 22 -11.10 7.32 29.18
N GLY A 23 -11.11 8.57 29.60
CA GLY A 23 -11.63 9.69 28.80
C GLY A 23 -10.75 9.94 27.56
N PRO A 24 -11.29 10.58 26.51
CA PRO A 24 -10.50 10.94 25.32
C PRO A 24 -9.30 11.83 25.66
N GLU A 25 -9.38 12.64 26.70
CA GLU A 25 -8.33 13.53 27.20
C GLU A 25 -7.18 12.77 27.89
N GLU A 26 -7.41 11.55 28.34
CA GLU A 26 -6.41 10.69 28.95
C GLU A 26 -5.67 9.83 27.93
N GLN A 27 -6.11 9.88 26.67
CA GLN A 27 -5.52 9.10 25.59
C GLN A 27 -4.56 9.95 24.73
N LEU A 28 -3.45 9.34 24.35
CA LEU A 28 -2.55 9.83 23.30
C LEU A 28 -2.79 9.00 22.04
N LEU A 29 -3.44 9.61 21.05
CA LEU A 29 -3.87 8.91 19.84
C LEU A 29 -2.71 8.84 18.84
N CYS A 30 -2.20 7.66 18.57
CA CYS A 30 -1.24 7.43 17.50
C CYS A 30 -1.91 7.68 16.13
N VAL A 31 -1.38 8.61 15.33
CA VAL A 31 -1.80 8.87 13.95
C VAL A 31 -0.91 8.14 12.97
N VAL A 32 0.40 8.17 13.20
CA VAL A 32 1.40 7.50 12.38
C VAL A 32 2.30 6.66 13.28
N LEU A 33 2.50 5.42 12.88
CA LEU A 33 3.44 4.49 13.49
C LEU A 33 4.59 4.24 12.52
N GLY A 34 5.82 4.28 12.98
CA GLY A 34 7.01 3.96 12.20
C GLY A 34 7.78 2.81 12.79
N VAL A 35 8.27 1.94 11.92
CA VAL A 35 9.16 0.82 12.27
C VAL A 35 10.42 0.94 11.44
N ASP A 36 11.55 1.05 12.11
CA ASP A 36 12.86 1.18 11.49
C ASP A 36 13.85 0.17 12.05
N LEU A 37 15.00 0.04 11.41
CA LEU A 37 16.13 -0.78 11.88
C LEU A 37 17.27 0.14 12.23
N ALA A 38 17.76 0.06 13.47
CA ALA A 38 18.96 0.77 13.92
C ALA A 38 20.24 0.09 13.40
N GLU A 39 21.35 0.81 13.41
CA GLU A 39 22.66 0.28 12.96
C GLU A 39 23.11 -0.97 13.74
N ASN A 40 22.72 -1.09 15.00
CA ASN A 40 22.99 -2.25 15.84
C ASN A 40 22.05 -3.44 15.61
N GLY A 41 21.15 -3.35 14.63
CA GLY A 41 20.17 -4.40 14.28
C GLY A 41 18.90 -4.41 15.15
N GLN A 42 18.79 -3.51 16.12
CA GLN A 42 17.57 -3.38 16.91
C GLN A 42 16.44 -2.67 16.14
N ILE A 43 15.22 -2.97 16.46
CA ILE A 43 14.04 -2.31 15.91
C ILE A 43 13.85 -0.96 16.61
N VAL A 44 13.52 0.08 15.84
CA VAL A 44 13.11 1.38 16.38
C VAL A 44 11.65 1.60 16.05
N LEU A 45 10.84 1.76 17.09
CA LEU A 45 9.42 2.07 16.97
C LEU A 45 9.19 3.56 17.26
N THR A 46 8.60 4.27 16.28
CA THR A 46 8.32 5.71 16.38
C THR A 46 6.81 5.96 16.28
N VAL A 47 6.28 6.78 17.16
CA VAL A 47 4.86 7.16 17.19
C VAL A 47 4.73 8.66 17.04
N LYS A 48 3.88 9.12 16.10
CA LYS A 48 3.47 10.52 15.99
C LYS A 48 2.01 10.68 16.40
N SER A 49 1.77 11.59 17.34
CA SER A 49 0.47 11.83 17.96
C SER A 49 0.17 13.34 18.02
N PRO A 50 -1.09 13.77 17.84
CA PRO A 50 -1.46 15.16 18.03
C PRO A 50 -1.34 15.56 19.50
N THR A 51 -0.84 16.76 19.75
CA THR A 51 -0.90 17.39 21.06
C THR A 51 -2.22 18.15 21.20
N TYR A 52 -2.84 18.08 22.35
CA TYR A 52 -3.97 18.95 22.66
C TYR A 52 -3.40 20.29 23.11
N ALA A 53 -3.30 21.27 22.18
CA ALA A 53 -2.98 22.64 22.58
C ALA A 53 -4.16 23.19 23.42
N GLU A 54 -3.87 23.73 24.59
CA GLU A 54 -4.84 24.51 25.35
C GLU A 54 -5.30 25.71 24.50
N LYS A 55 -6.59 26.03 24.55
CA LYS A 55 -7.22 27.11 23.77
C LYS A 55 -6.61 28.51 23.99
N ASN A 56 -5.67 28.66 24.93
CA ASN A 56 -5.07 29.92 25.35
C ASN A 56 -3.63 30.14 24.86
N ALA A 57 -3.05 29.26 24.05
CA ALA A 57 -1.77 29.55 23.42
C ALA A 57 -2.00 30.65 22.37
N SER A 58 -1.49 31.82 22.69
CA SER A 58 -1.49 33.02 21.85
C SER A 58 -1.24 32.71 20.40
N SER A 59 -2.06 33.29 19.55
CA SER A 59 -2.07 33.23 18.09
C SER A 59 -0.69 33.55 17.51
N ASP A 60 0.17 32.56 17.41
CA ASP A 60 1.35 32.63 16.56
C ASP A 60 0.96 32.03 15.19
N PRO A 61 0.89 32.81 14.12
CA PRO A 61 0.53 32.32 12.78
C PRO A 61 1.53 31.33 12.20
N SER A 62 2.74 31.24 12.76
CA SER A 62 3.81 30.32 12.34
C SER A 62 3.89 29.04 13.15
N GLY A 63 3.00 28.82 14.14
CA GLY A 63 3.07 27.77 15.13
C GLY A 63 2.59 26.39 14.65
N ALA A 64 3.12 25.86 13.57
CA ALA A 64 2.89 24.45 13.18
C ALA A 64 3.64 23.46 14.08
N SER A 65 4.78 23.84 14.64
CA SER A 65 5.70 22.94 15.37
C SER A 65 5.25 22.47 16.76
N GLY A 66 4.11 22.93 17.27
CA GLY A 66 3.57 22.49 18.57
C GLY A 66 2.36 21.53 18.50
N ARG A 67 1.91 21.13 17.30
CA ARG A 67 0.67 20.37 17.13
C ARG A 67 0.81 18.86 17.27
N TYR A 68 2.04 18.34 17.14
CA TYR A 68 2.33 16.91 17.20
C TYR A 68 3.52 16.64 18.10
N MET A 69 3.45 15.52 18.83
CA MET A 69 4.58 14.98 19.56
C MET A 69 5.01 13.67 18.90
N THR A 70 6.32 13.43 18.94
CA THR A 70 6.93 12.19 18.47
C THR A 70 7.59 11.50 19.65
N LEU A 71 7.27 10.22 19.85
CA LEU A 71 7.90 9.32 20.81
C LEU A 71 8.60 8.22 20.05
N ALA A 72 9.79 7.82 20.50
CA ALA A 72 10.49 6.68 19.91
C ALA A 72 11.02 5.77 21.03
N ALA A 73 11.06 4.47 20.75
CA ALA A 73 11.69 3.45 21.58
C ALA A 73 12.51 2.53 20.69
N GLN A 74 13.60 2.00 21.22
CA GLN A 74 14.49 1.07 20.54
C GLN A 74 14.64 -0.18 21.41
N GLY A 75 14.59 -1.36 20.79
CA GLY A 75 14.67 -2.65 21.49
C GLY A 75 14.74 -3.82 20.53
N ASP A 76 14.76 -5.02 21.10
CA ASP A 76 14.93 -6.26 20.35
C ASP A 76 13.61 -6.84 19.83
N SER A 77 12.48 -6.35 20.34
CA SER A 77 11.16 -6.87 19.95
C SER A 77 10.07 -5.79 19.99
N LEU A 78 9.07 -5.92 19.10
CA LEU A 78 7.92 -5.02 19.06
C LEU A 78 7.17 -4.93 20.40
N PRO A 79 6.88 -6.04 21.12
CA PRO A 79 6.21 -5.97 22.43
C PRO A 79 6.97 -5.16 23.46
N GLU A 80 8.30 -5.31 23.52
CA GLU A 80 9.16 -4.54 24.43
C GLU A 80 9.05 -3.04 24.17
N MET A 81 9.17 -2.63 22.91
CA MET A 81 9.07 -1.23 22.54
C MET A 81 7.70 -0.62 22.83
N LEU A 82 6.63 -1.39 22.66
CA LEU A 82 5.28 -0.95 23.03
C LEU A 82 5.14 -0.70 24.55
N VAL A 83 5.84 -1.50 25.37
CA VAL A 83 5.90 -1.28 26.83
C VAL A 83 6.72 -0.02 27.15
N LEU A 84 7.87 0.16 26.52
CA LEU A 84 8.72 1.33 26.70
C LEU A 84 8.01 2.63 26.27
N LEU A 85 7.33 2.62 25.14
CA LEU A 85 6.55 3.78 24.68
C LEU A 85 5.41 4.11 25.62
N ARG A 86 4.73 3.11 26.19
CA ARG A 86 3.69 3.33 27.21
C ARG A 86 4.28 3.95 28.49
N ALA A 87 5.46 3.52 28.91
CA ALA A 87 6.14 4.07 30.09
C ALA A 87 6.61 5.51 29.85
N ALA A 88 7.05 5.83 28.63
CA ALA A 88 7.50 7.17 28.25
C ALA A 88 6.37 8.14 27.93
N SER A 89 5.16 7.64 27.70
CA SER A 89 4.01 8.45 27.31
C SER A 89 3.37 9.11 28.52
N PRO A 90 3.07 10.43 28.48
CA PRO A 90 2.36 11.13 29.56
C PRO A 90 0.88 10.73 29.66
N ARG A 91 0.35 10.00 28.68
CA ARG A 91 -1.05 9.55 28.59
C ARG A 91 -1.12 8.11 28.11
N THR A 92 -2.28 7.47 28.21
CA THR A 92 -2.50 6.12 27.68
C THR A 92 -2.39 6.12 26.15
N LEU A 93 -1.36 5.47 25.61
CA LEU A 93 -1.13 5.37 24.16
C LEU A 93 -2.17 4.46 23.52
N SER A 94 -2.86 4.97 22.50
CA SER A 94 -3.90 4.27 21.74
C SER A 94 -3.56 4.21 20.26
N TYR A 95 -3.55 3.03 19.68
CA TYR A 95 -3.27 2.79 18.25
C TYR A 95 -4.54 2.70 17.38
N ALA A 96 -5.73 2.85 18.00
CA ALA A 96 -7.03 2.72 17.31
C ALA A 96 -7.27 3.78 16.22
N GLN A 97 -6.52 4.87 16.23
CA GLN A 97 -6.63 5.97 15.26
C GLN A 97 -5.45 6.03 14.27
N THR A 98 -4.56 5.04 14.28
CA THR A 98 -3.43 4.97 13.34
C THR A 98 -3.94 4.97 11.90
N ARG A 99 -3.44 5.90 11.08
CA ARG A 99 -3.81 6.05 9.67
C ARG A 99 -2.82 5.38 8.75
N ALA A 100 -1.54 5.49 9.08
CA ALA A 100 -0.45 4.92 8.33
C ALA A 100 0.55 4.22 9.25
N ILE A 101 1.08 3.11 8.79
CA ILE A 101 2.20 2.40 9.38
C ILE A 101 3.32 2.43 8.34
N LEU A 102 4.39 3.14 8.66
CA LEU A 102 5.58 3.28 7.84
C LEU A 102 6.62 2.26 8.30
N VAL A 103 7.15 1.47 7.39
CA VAL A 103 8.19 0.48 7.69
C VAL A 103 9.37 0.72 6.76
N SER A 104 10.59 0.85 7.28
CA SER A 104 11.75 0.95 6.40
C SER A 104 11.97 -0.36 5.64
N GLN A 105 12.47 -0.26 4.41
CA GLN A 105 12.81 -1.44 3.62
C GLN A 105 13.79 -2.38 4.36
N GLN A 106 14.68 -1.82 5.17
CA GLN A 106 15.66 -2.57 5.95
C GLN A 106 14.97 -3.37 7.05
N ALA A 107 14.08 -2.74 7.83
CA ALA A 107 13.33 -3.41 8.88
C ALA A 107 12.45 -4.53 8.32
N LEU A 108 11.75 -4.31 7.20
CA LEU A 108 10.89 -5.33 6.60
C LEU A 108 11.67 -6.52 6.02
N ARG A 109 12.91 -6.29 5.55
CA ARG A 109 13.79 -7.37 5.09
C ARG A 109 14.39 -8.18 6.23
N ALA A 110 14.77 -7.50 7.32
CA ALA A 110 15.37 -8.15 8.48
C ALA A 110 14.32 -8.90 9.33
N HIS A 111 13.09 -8.41 9.38
CA HIS A 111 12.01 -8.87 10.24
C HIS A 111 10.72 -9.13 9.43
N PRO A 112 10.65 -10.21 8.64
CA PRO A 112 9.46 -10.54 7.84
C PRO A 112 8.21 -10.83 8.69
N GLU A 113 8.37 -11.10 9.99
CA GLU A 113 7.30 -11.31 10.97
C GLU A 113 6.57 -10.02 11.39
N LEU A 114 7.11 -8.84 11.10
CA LEU A 114 6.55 -7.55 11.54
C LEU A 114 5.08 -7.35 11.17
N LEU A 115 4.64 -7.83 10.00
CA LEU A 115 3.24 -7.72 9.60
C LEU A 115 2.32 -8.50 10.53
N ASP A 116 2.74 -9.69 10.95
CA ASP A 116 1.99 -10.53 11.87
C ASP A 116 1.97 -9.94 13.28
N GLU A 117 3.09 -9.41 13.75
CA GLU A 117 3.21 -8.81 15.08
C GLU A 117 2.38 -7.53 15.19
N LEU A 118 2.42 -6.67 14.17
CA LEU A 118 1.62 -5.45 14.12
C LEU A 118 0.12 -5.75 14.10
N ASP A 119 -0.33 -6.71 13.27
CA ASP A 119 -1.75 -7.10 13.18
C ASP A 119 -2.26 -7.72 14.48
N LYS A 120 -1.41 -8.44 15.23
CA LYS A 120 -1.74 -9.04 16.54
C LYS A 120 -1.65 -8.05 17.70
N THR A 121 -1.10 -6.86 17.48
CA THR A 121 -0.97 -5.85 18.54
C THR A 121 -2.34 -5.36 19.00
N ALA A 122 -2.64 -5.52 20.30
CA ALA A 122 -3.93 -5.16 20.86
C ALA A 122 -4.26 -3.67 20.66
N GLY A 123 -5.42 -3.41 20.08
CA GLY A 123 -5.89 -2.06 19.79
C GLY A 123 -5.27 -1.42 18.54
N MET A 124 -4.46 -2.15 17.78
CA MET A 124 -3.96 -1.67 16.49
C MET A 124 -5.09 -1.53 15.48
N ARG A 125 -5.09 -0.42 14.73
CA ARG A 125 -6.04 -0.23 13.64
C ARG A 125 -5.61 -1.06 12.42
N VAL A 126 -6.25 -2.17 12.22
CA VAL A 126 -5.97 -3.10 11.11
C VAL A 126 -6.23 -2.52 9.71
N GLN A 127 -6.98 -1.40 9.64
CA GLN A 127 -7.23 -0.65 8.39
C GLN A 127 -6.19 0.45 8.13
N ALA A 128 -5.15 0.59 8.96
CA ALA A 128 -4.06 1.52 8.71
C ALA A 128 -3.35 1.16 7.40
N ALA A 129 -3.02 2.17 6.58
CA ALA A 129 -2.30 1.96 5.33
C ALA A 129 -0.86 1.48 5.61
N MET A 130 -0.43 0.44 4.91
CA MET A 130 0.95 -0.06 4.98
C MET A 130 1.83 0.62 3.95
N ILE A 131 2.88 1.27 4.43
CA ILE A 131 3.80 2.07 3.62
C ILE A 131 5.22 1.57 3.86
N VAL A 132 5.91 1.22 2.80
CA VAL A 132 7.35 0.89 2.84
C VAL A 132 8.14 2.12 2.43
N CYS A 133 9.04 2.54 3.29
CA CYS A 133 9.95 3.67 3.03
C CYS A 133 11.31 3.15 2.55
N ARG A 134 11.88 3.81 1.53
CA ARG A 134 13.20 3.47 1.00
C ARG A 134 14.32 3.85 1.97
N GLU A 135 14.08 4.88 2.77
CA GLU A 135 15.03 5.41 3.75
C GLU A 135 14.53 5.11 5.18
N SER A 136 15.26 5.68 6.16
CA SER A 136 14.89 5.66 7.56
C SER A 136 13.56 6.38 7.81
N VAL A 137 12.68 5.71 8.53
CA VAL A 137 11.34 6.20 8.83
C VAL A 137 11.33 7.26 9.94
N GLY A 138 12.33 7.21 10.84
CA GLY A 138 12.35 8.08 12.01
C GLY A 138 12.47 9.57 11.66
N SER A 139 13.26 9.92 10.64
CA SER A 139 13.35 11.29 10.12
C SER A 139 12.06 11.71 9.43
N ILE A 140 11.55 10.87 8.53
CA ILE A 140 10.30 11.12 7.80
C ILE A 140 9.15 11.43 8.78
N ILE A 141 8.95 10.61 9.80
CA ILE A 141 7.86 10.80 10.76
C ILE A 141 8.05 12.07 11.59
N ARG A 142 9.29 12.40 11.97
CA ARG A 142 9.56 13.61 12.75
C ARG A 142 9.11 14.85 12.00
N ASP A 143 9.46 14.93 10.73
CA ASP A 143 9.25 16.10 9.90
C ASP A 143 7.89 16.10 9.19
N LEU A 144 7.13 15.00 9.28
CA LEU A 144 5.82 14.86 8.64
C LEU A 144 4.80 15.83 9.20
N GLU A 145 4.37 16.77 8.38
CA GLU A 145 3.34 17.76 8.68
C GLU A 145 2.14 17.59 7.72
N PRO A 146 0.95 18.15 8.01
CA PRO A 146 -0.16 18.09 7.09
C PRO A 146 0.08 18.94 5.83
N ASP A 147 0.08 18.34 4.64
CA ASP A 147 0.15 19.06 3.36
C ASP A 147 -1.16 19.81 3.07
N ILE A 148 -2.29 19.29 3.53
CA ILE A 148 -3.62 19.84 3.33
C ILE A 148 -4.35 20.00 4.66
N GLY A 149 -4.74 21.24 4.95
CA GLY A 149 -5.50 21.57 6.17
C GLY A 149 -4.62 21.55 7.43
N THR A 150 -5.22 21.22 8.56
CA THR A 150 -4.57 21.33 9.88
C THR A 150 -4.43 20.00 10.62
N ARG A 151 -4.93 18.90 10.03
CA ARG A 151 -4.94 17.58 10.67
C ARG A 151 -4.20 16.55 9.83
N LEU A 152 -3.08 16.07 10.34
CA LEU A 152 -2.26 15.05 9.70
C LEU A 152 -3.06 13.82 9.26
N SER A 153 -4.00 13.34 10.09
CA SER A 153 -4.83 12.19 9.76
C SER A 153 -5.68 12.39 8.50
N ARG A 154 -6.21 13.61 8.29
CA ARG A 154 -7.01 13.93 7.10
C ARG A 154 -6.13 14.16 5.88
N SER A 155 -4.99 14.81 6.05
CA SER A 155 -4.02 15.02 4.98
C SER A 155 -3.56 13.67 4.43
N LEU A 156 -3.08 12.78 5.28
CA LEU A 156 -2.66 11.43 4.88
C LEU A 156 -3.77 10.64 4.18
N ASP A 157 -4.98 10.60 4.75
CA ASP A 157 -6.10 9.88 4.13
C ASP A 157 -6.42 10.46 2.73
N ALA A 158 -6.41 11.79 2.57
CA ALA A 158 -6.69 12.44 1.30
C ALA A 158 -5.62 12.17 0.25
N THR A 159 -4.34 12.32 0.63
CA THR A 159 -3.19 12.08 -0.26
C THR A 159 -3.15 10.62 -0.71
N LEU A 160 -3.19 9.67 0.22
CA LEU A 160 -3.13 8.24 -0.10
C LEU A 160 -4.31 7.77 -0.94
N GLN A 161 -5.54 8.23 -0.63
CA GLN A 161 -6.72 7.90 -1.42
C GLN A 161 -6.69 8.52 -2.82
N SER A 162 -6.20 9.76 -2.94
CA SER A 162 -6.05 10.43 -4.24
C SER A 162 -5.04 9.68 -5.11
N SER A 163 -3.85 9.39 -4.59
CA SER A 163 -2.79 8.68 -5.29
C SER A 163 -3.20 7.24 -5.67
N SER A 164 -3.94 6.57 -4.79
CA SER A 164 -4.49 5.25 -5.08
C SER A 164 -5.55 5.29 -6.18
N ARG A 165 -6.44 6.29 -6.22
CA ARG A 165 -7.42 6.44 -7.31
C ARG A 165 -6.77 6.73 -8.66
N LYS A 166 -5.66 7.46 -8.66
CA LYS A 166 -4.83 7.67 -9.85
C LYS A 166 -4.07 6.41 -10.29
N GLY A 167 -4.00 5.41 -9.44
CA GLY A 167 -3.33 4.13 -9.70
C GLY A 167 -1.83 4.10 -9.41
N ILE A 168 -1.22 5.25 -9.10
CA ILE A 168 0.23 5.35 -8.91
C ILE A 168 0.76 4.64 -7.67
N ILE A 169 -0.12 4.30 -6.72
CA ILE A 169 0.16 3.46 -5.55
C ILE A 169 -0.94 2.41 -5.36
N PRO A 170 -0.66 1.24 -4.75
CA PRO A 170 -1.70 0.38 -4.20
C PRO A 170 -2.27 1.02 -2.91
N TYR A 171 -3.47 0.61 -2.49
CA TYR A 171 -3.97 0.95 -1.15
C TYR A 171 -4.18 -0.35 -0.38
N THR A 172 -3.17 -0.73 0.37
CA THR A 172 -3.16 -1.99 1.11
C THR A 172 -3.13 -1.69 2.60
N SER A 173 -4.14 -2.16 3.34
CA SER A 173 -4.19 -2.04 4.79
C SER A 173 -3.29 -3.09 5.46
N LEU A 174 -2.97 -2.88 6.74
CA LEU A 174 -2.23 -3.85 7.55
C LEU A 174 -2.84 -5.26 7.47
N HIS A 175 -4.15 -5.36 7.67
CA HIS A 175 -4.85 -6.65 7.61
C HIS A 175 -4.77 -7.30 6.22
N ALA A 176 -4.97 -6.51 5.16
CA ALA A 176 -4.87 -7.03 3.80
C ALA A 176 -3.43 -7.47 3.48
N ALA A 177 -2.43 -6.67 3.87
CA ALA A 177 -1.02 -7.01 3.70
C ALA A 177 -0.68 -8.33 4.40
N ARG A 178 -1.07 -8.47 5.66
CA ARG A 178 -0.86 -9.69 6.45
C ARG A 178 -1.59 -10.89 5.83
N SER A 179 -2.85 -10.71 5.43
CA SER A 179 -3.64 -11.80 4.83
C SER A 179 -3.00 -12.31 3.54
N LEU A 180 -2.61 -11.39 2.64
CA LEU A 180 -1.95 -11.75 1.37
C LEU A 180 -0.53 -12.32 1.59
N SER A 181 0.20 -11.85 2.61
CA SER A 181 1.53 -12.40 2.91
C SER A 181 1.52 -13.86 3.40
N GLN A 182 0.35 -14.35 3.78
CA GLN A 182 0.12 -15.73 4.20
C GLN A 182 -0.58 -16.58 3.13
N ASP A 183 -1.04 -15.95 2.04
CA ASP A 183 -1.71 -16.63 0.94
C ASP A 183 -0.66 -17.14 -0.05
N PRO A 184 -0.51 -18.47 -0.23
CA PRO A 184 0.43 -19.01 -1.20
C PRO A 184 0.03 -18.76 -2.66
N GLY A 185 -1.19 -18.28 -2.90
CA GLY A 185 -1.74 -18.04 -4.24
C GLY A 185 -1.69 -16.60 -4.72
N GLN A 186 -1.36 -15.63 -3.86
CA GLN A 186 -1.28 -14.23 -4.24
C GLN A 186 -0.39 -13.45 -3.28
N ASP A 187 0.38 -12.50 -3.79
CA ASP A 187 1.25 -11.63 -3.00
C ASP A 187 0.73 -10.22 -2.84
N ALA A 188 1.19 -9.57 -1.77
CA ALA A 188 0.83 -8.20 -1.47
C ALA A 188 1.74 -7.19 -2.20
N LEU A 189 1.12 -6.10 -2.65
CA LEU A 189 1.79 -4.87 -3.02
C LEU A 189 1.51 -3.83 -1.93
N LEU A 190 2.55 -3.26 -1.34
CA LEU A 190 2.47 -2.21 -0.32
C LEU A 190 2.79 -0.85 -0.95
N ILE A 191 2.30 0.23 -0.35
CA ILE A 191 2.60 1.60 -0.81
C ILE A 191 4.10 1.83 -0.70
N LEU A 192 4.72 2.37 -1.75
CA LEU A 192 6.11 2.81 -1.71
C LEU A 192 6.18 4.31 -1.47
N ALA A 193 7.02 4.71 -0.52
CA ALA A 193 7.30 6.10 -0.21
C ALA A 193 8.81 6.36 -0.09
N ALA A 194 9.19 7.59 -0.33
CA ALA A 194 10.53 8.10 -0.10
C ALA A 194 10.49 9.60 0.21
N THR A 195 11.55 10.15 0.74
CA THR A 195 11.71 11.60 0.88
C THR A 195 11.72 12.24 -0.51
N ALA A 196 10.91 13.27 -0.70
CA ALA A 196 10.88 14.03 -1.93
C ALA A 196 12.25 14.71 -2.15
N GLN A 197 12.76 14.64 -3.38
CA GLN A 197 14.02 15.23 -3.76
C GLN A 197 13.86 16.15 -4.95
N ASP A 198 14.56 17.28 -4.95
CA ASP A 198 14.67 18.13 -6.13
C ASP A 198 15.52 17.40 -7.19
N VAL A 199 14.87 16.65 -8.06
CA VAL A 199 15.54 15.98 -9.17
C VAL A 199 15.40 16.82 -10.42
N ALA A 200 16.50 16.99 -11.16
CA ALA A 200 16.44 17.64 -12.46
C ALA A 200 15.51 16.84 -13.40
N LEU A 201 14.60 17.55 -14.08
CA LEU A 201 13.73 16.93 -15.08
C LEU A 201 14.60 16.27 -16.16
N PRO A 202 14.55 14.95 -16.35
CA PRO A 202 15.21 14.34 -17.48
C PRO A 202 14.57 14.86 -18.78
N ALA A 203 15.37 15.00 -19.83
CA ALA A 203 14.82 15.20 -21.17
C ALA A 203 13.83 14.06 -21.42
N SER A 204 12.58 14.38 -21.74
CA SER A 204 11.45 13.47 -21.88
C SER A 204 11.85 12.17 -22.58
N SER A 205 11.82 11.08 -21.89
CA SER A 205 12.02 9.76 -22.45
C SER A 205 11.09 8.78 -21.74
N GLY A 206 10.09 8.31 -22.42
CA GLY A 206 9.27 7.22 -21.97
C GLY A 206 8.08 7.61 -21.08
N GLN A 207 7.53 6.63 -20.44
CA GLN A 207 6.33 6.75 -19.59
C GLN A 207 6.55 7.76 -18.47
N ALA A 208 5.68 8.75 -18.37
CA ALA A 208 5.78 9.84 -17.37
C ALA A 208 5.81 9.36 -15.91
N MET A 209 5.41 8.12 -15.64
CA MET A 209 5.39 7.50 -14.30
C MET A 209 6.38 6.35 -14.15
N ASP A 210 7.42 6.29 -14.98
CA ASP A 210 8.40 5.19 -14.97
C ASP A 210 9.50 5.38 -13.91
N GLY A 211 9.12 5.94 -12.76
CA GLY A 211 9.97 6.20 -11.60
C GLY A 211 9.45 5.53 -10.34
N LEU A 212 10.33 5.50 -9.34
CA LEU A 212 10.01 5.13 -7.96
C LEU A 212 9.87 6.38 -7.10
N ALA A 213 9.20 6.27 -5.95
CA ALA A 213 9.18 7.33 -4.95
C ALA A 213 10.60 7.84 -4.64
N GLY A 214 10.77 9.17 -4.54
CA GLY A 214 12.04 9.86 -4.37
C GLY A 214 12.88 9.98 -5.64
N GLN A 215 12.37 9.57 -6.81
CA GLN A 215 13.04 9.68 -8.12
C GLN A 215 12.21 10.47 -9.12
N LEU A 216 11.14 11.11 -8.65
CA LEU A 216 10.28 11.89 -9.52
C LEU A 216 11.00 13.13 -10.03
N PRO A 217 10.94 13.41 -11.34
CA PRO A 217 11.52 14.60 -11.93
C PRO A 217 10.58 15.81 -11.70
N GLU A 218 10.27 16.10 -10.46
CA GLU A 218 9.38 17.21 -10.10
C GLU A 218 9.99 18.06 -9.00
N LYS A 219 9.60 19.32 -8.97
CA LYS A 219 9.81 20.20 -7.83
C LYS A 219 8.54 20.20 -6.99
N THR A 220 8.61 19.58 -5.84
CA THR A 220 7.49 19.52 -4.91
C THR A 220 7.86 20.22 -3.61
N SER A 221 6.87 20.82 -2.96
CA SER A 221 6.95 21.25 -1.58
C SER A 221 6.61 20.14 -0.60
N GLU A 222 6.14 18.99 -1.11
CA GLU A 222 5.79 17.84 -0.29
C GLU A 222 7.06 17.20 0.28
N GLN A 223 6.97 16.72 1.51
CA GLN A 223 8.10 16.10 2.20
C GLN A 223 8.28 14.63 1.81
N ILE A 224 7.21 14.00 1.35
CA ILE A 224 7.17 12.58 1.03
C ILE A 224 6.53 12.35 -0.34
N ASP A 225 7.25 11.65 -1.20
CA ASP A 225 6.72 11.13 -2.45
C ASP A 225 6.06 9.77 -2.23
N TYR A 226 4.87 9.60 -2.78
CA TYR A 226 4.16 8.33 -2.83
C TYR A 226 4.03 7.88 -4.28
N MET A 227 4.88 6.95 -4.72
CA MET A 227 4.83 6.41 -6.08
C MET A 227 5.38 5.00 -6.15
N GLY A 228 4.68 4.13 -6.88
CA GLY A 228 5.07 2.75 -7.04
C GLY A 228 4.62 1.85 -5.90
N ALA A 229 5.12 0.63 -5.91
CA ALA A 229 4.78 -0.38 -4.91
C ALA A 229 6.02 -1.14 -4.44
N ALA A 230 6.02 -1.49 -3.16
CA ALA A 230 6.90 -2.49 -2.61
C ALA A 230 6.23 -3.87 -2.75
N ALA A 231 6.87 -4.77 -3.47
CA ALA A 231 6.37 -6.10 -3.77
C ALA A 231 6.87 -7.12 -2.74
N LEU A 232 5.97 -7.96 -2.25
CA LEU A 232 6.32 -9.04 -1.35
C LEU A 232 6.39 -10.38 -2.09
N ASP A 233 7.26 -11.28 -1.64
CA ASP A 233 7.21 -12.74 -1.85
C ASP A 233 6.84 -13.36 -0.52
N GLY A 234 5.56 -13.66 -0.34
CA GLY A 234 5.02 -14.01 0.95
C GLY A 234 5.20 -12.86 1.96
N ARG A 235 6.06 -13.06 2.96
CA ARG A 235 6.35 -12.06 4.02
C ARG A 235 7.57 -11.20 3.74
N THR A 236 8.37 -11.54 2.73
CA THR A 236 9.66 -10.92 2.47
C THR A 236 9.55 -9.85 1.39
N LEU A 237 10.17 -8.70 1.61
CA LEU A 237 10.29 -7.67 0.58
C LEU A 237 11.19 -8.16 -0.54
N SER A 238 10.62 -8.39 -1.73
CA SER A 238 11.30 -8.98 -2.88
C SER A 238 11.73 -7.96 -3.95
N GLY A 239 11.03 -6.84 -4.04
CA GLY A 239 11.36 -5.82 -5.05
C GLY A 239 10.44 -4.61 -5.00
N PHE A 240 10.54 -3.77 -6.04
CA PHE A 240 9.73 -2.57 -6.19
C PHE A 240 9.16 -2.50 -7.59
N LEU A 241 7.93 -2.00 -7.73
CA LEU A 241 7.32 -1.64 -9.00
C LEU A 241 7.34 -0.13 -9.16
N THR A 242 7.62 0.36 -10.35
CA THR A 242 7.50 1.78 -10.71
C THR A 242 6.03 2.24 -10.60
N GLY A 243 5.80 3.54 -10.67
CA GLY A 243 4.44 4.08 -10.69
C GLY A 243 3.64 3.55 -11.89
N PHE A 244 4.26 3.42 -13.07
CA PHE A 244 3.61 2.86 -14.25
C PHE A 244 3.32 1.36 -14.10
N GLU A 245 4.29 0.56 -13.66
CA GLU A 245 4.08 -0.88 -13.41
C GLU A 245 2.99 -1.11 -12.36
N THR A 246 2.95 -0.28 -11.30
CA THR A 246 1.91 -0.32 -10.27
C THR A 246 0.55 0.00 -10.87
N SER A 247 0.45 1.06 -11.70
CA SER A 247 -0.78 1.45 -12.37
C SER A 247 -1.28 0.35 -13.30
N LEU A 248 -0.38 -0.24 -14.09
CA LEU A 248 -0.72 -1.33 -15.01
C LEU A 248 -1.18 -2.59 -14.25
N CYS A 249 -0.48 -2.96 -13.18
CA CYS A 249 -0.88 -4.08 -12.33
C CYS A 249 -2.27 -3.86 -11.72
N ARG A 250 -2.53 -2.68 -11.16
CA ARG A 250 -3.83 -2.32 -10.61
C ARG A 250 -4.93 -2.24 -11.67
N PHE A 251 -4.61 -1.77 -12.87
CA PHE A 251 -5.53 -1.78 -13.98
C PHE A 251 -5.93 -3.22 -14.33
N LEU A 252 -4.98 -4.12 -14.48
CA LEU A 252 -5.25 -5.53 -14.76
C LEU A 252 -6.06 -6.23 -13.65
N GLN A 253 -5.89 -5.82 -12.39
CA GLN A 253 -6.72 -6.27 -11.26
C GLN A 253 -8.12 -5.64 -11.22
N GLY A 254 -8.41 -4.66 -12.08
CA GLY A 254 -9.67 -3.89 -12.03
C GLY A 254 -9.74 -2.90 -10.88
N GLY A 255 -8.61 -2.57 -10.27
CA GLY A 255 -8.51 -1.64 -9.13
C GLY A 255 -8.57 -0.16 -9.51
N ILE A 256 -8.41 0.17 -10.79
CA ILE A 256 -8.55 1.53 -11.35
C ILE A 256 -9.30 1.48 -12.68
N VAL A 257 -9.92 2.60 -13.03
CA VAL A 257 -10.80 2.70 -14.21
C VAL A 257 -10.03 2.87 -15.51
N SER A 258 -8.94 3.67 -15.47
CA SER A 258 -8.17 4.02 -16.66
C SER A 258 -6.69 4.12 -16.37
N ILE A 259 -5.89 3.90 -17.42
CA ILE A 259 -4.45 4.17 -17.43
C ILE A 259 -4.07 4.99 -18.66
N PHE A 260 -2.94 5.67 -18.60
CA PHE A 260 -2.30 6.28 -19.77
C PHE A 260 -1.19 5.36 -20.27
N LEU A 261 -1.15 5.18 -21.60
CA LEU A 261 -0.13 4.40 -22.28
C LEU A 261 0.51 5.24 -23.36
N GLU A 262 1.83 5.25 -23.39
CA GLU A 262 2.61 5.81 -24.49
C GLU A 262 2.69 4.80 -25.64
N THR A 263 2.50 5.29 -26.86
CA THR A 263 2.63 4.53 -28.08
C THR A 263 3.54 5.28 -29.05
N SER A 264 3.95 4.65 -30.13
CA SER A 264 4.74 5.32 -31.19
C SER A 264 3.99 6.50 -31.86
N GLY A 265 2.67 6.60 -31.69
CA GLY A 265 1.85 7.69 -32.23
C GLY A 265 1.42 8.73 -31.18
N GLY A 266 1.82 8.60 -29.93
CA GLY A 266 1.46 9.48 -28.83
C GLY A 266 0.76 8.76 -27.66
N TYR A 267 0.27 9.55 -26.72
CA TYR A 267 -0.40 9.03 -25.52
C TYR A 267 -1.87 8.70 -25.77
N VAL A 268 -2.32 7.60 -25.17
CA VAL A 268 -3.72 7.18 -25.16
C VAL A 268 -4.20 6.93 -23.73
N SER A 269 -5.45 7.26 -23.45
CA SER A 269 -6.15 6.83 -22.25
C SER A 269 -6.87 5.50 -22.54
N LEU A 270 -6.60 4.48 -21.74
CA LEU A 270 -7.18 3.15 -21.88
C LEU A 270 -8.16 2.88 -20.75
N THR A 271 -9.31 2.30 -21.10
CA THR A 271 -10.29 1.79 -20.14
C THR A 271 -10.65 0.35 -20.49
N HIS A 272 -11.09 -0.42 -19.50
CA HIS A 272 -11.59 -1.76 -19.76
C HIS A 272 -12.94 -1.71 -20.48
N ARG A 273 -13.04 -2.38 -21.64
CA ARG A 273 -14.33 -2.71 -22.22
C ARG A 273 -15.00 -3.88 -21.48
N ARG A 274 -14.20 -4.81 -21.01
CA ARG A 274 -14.56 -5.94 -20.13
C ARG A 274 -13.44 -6.17 -19.14
N PRO A 275 -13.71 -6.64 -17.92
CA PRO A 275 -12.65 -6.96 -16.95
C PRO A 275 -11.60 -7.87 -17.57
N ALA A 276 -10.35 -7.61 -17.25
CA ALA A 276 -9.24 -8.47 -17.67
C ALA A 276 -9.47 -9.89 -17.16
N ARG A 277 -9.13 -10.88 -17.98
CA ARG A 277 -9.29 -12.30 -17.64
C ARG A 277 -7.92 -12.93 -17.54
N LEU A 278 -7.64 -13.43 -16.35
CA LEU A 278 -6.47 -14.25 -16.07
C LEU A 278 -6.87 -15.72 -16.15
N SER A 279 -6.04 -16.53 -16.76
CA SER A 279 -6.22 -17.99 -16.81
C SER A 279 -4.88 -18.70 -16.90
N LEU A 280 -4.88 -19.99 -16.58
CA LEU A 280 -3.73 -20.85 -16.74
C LEU A 280 -4.06 -21.89 -17.81
N SER A 281 -3.14 -22.14 -18.74
CA SER A 281 -3.18 -23.25 -19.69
C SER A 281 -2.01 -24.20 -19.47
N GLY A 282 -2.10 -25.42 -20.00
CA GLY A 282 -1.04 -26.41 -19.88
C GLY A 282 -0.98 -27.13 -18.49
N PRO A 283 0.07 -27.92 -18.25
CA PRO A 283 0.29 -28.65 -17.03
C PRO A 283 0.70 -27.71 -15.88
N LEU A 284 0.52 -28.14 -14.62
CA LEU A 284 0.79 -27.27 -13.45
C LEU A 284 2.28 -27.06 -13.18
N ASP A 285 3.13 -27.94 -13.62
CA ASP A 285 4.59 -27.87 -13.49
C ASP A 285 5.25 -26.95 -14.52
N ALA A 286 4.55 -26.65 -15.63
CA ALA A 286 4.96 -25.69 -16.66
C ALA A 286 3.74 -25.00 -17.31
N PRO A 287 2.99 -24.19 -16.55
CA PRO A 287 1.78 -23.56 -17.06
C PRO A 287 2.10 -22.30 -17.88
N ALA A 288 1.25 -22.01 -18.88
CA ALA A 288 1.23 -20.69 -19.48
C ALA A 288 0.29 -19.76 -18.72
N LEU A 289 0.77 -18.58 -18.37
CA LEU A 289 0.04 -17.49 -17.75
C LEU A 289 -0.68 -16.69 -18.83
N CYS A 290 -1.98 -16.90 -18.98
CA CYS A 290 -2.75 -16.28 -20.04
C CYS A 290 -3.45 -15.01 -19.53
N LEU A 291 -3.18 -13.88 -20.18
CA LEU A 291 -3.81 -12.58 -19.94
C LEU A 291 -4.63 -12.14 -21.15
N ASN A 292 -5.97 -12.05 -20.99
CA ASN A 292 -6.85 -11.58 -22.03
C ASN A 292 -7.48 -10.24 -21.65
N VAL A 293 -7.21 -9.19 -22.42
CA VAL A 293 -7.65 -7.82 -22.16
C VAL A 293 -8.44 -7.26 -23.34
N SER A 294 -9.57 -6.62 -23.04
CA SER A 294 -10.39 -5.93 -24.02
C SER A 294 -10.55 -4.48 -23.61
N LEU A 295 -10.07 -3.57 -24.48
CA LEU A 295 -9.88 -2.15 -24.17
C LEU A 295 -10.74 -1.25 -25.06
N ASN A 296 -11.14 -0.12 -24.49
CA ASN A 296 -11.48 1.08 -25.25
C ASN A 296 -10.30 2.05 -25.13
N ALA A 297 -10.01 2.73 -26.22
CA ALA A 297 -8.90 3.69 -26.28
C ALA A 297 -9.43 5.07 -26.67
N SER A 298 -8.98 6.10 -25.97
CA SER A 298 -9.25 7.49 -26.28
C SER A 298 -7.91 8.21 -26.46
N PRO A 299 -7.55 8.60 -27.70
CA PRO A 299 -6.31 9.33 -27.97
C PRO A 299 -6.25 10.65 -27.16
N VAL A 300 -5.09 10.94 -26.60
CA VAL A 300 -4.83 12.25 -26.01
C VAL A 300 -4.60 13.24 -27.15
N MET A 301 -4.96 14.50 -26.94
CA MET A 301 -4.91 15.55 -27.98
C MET A 301 -3.57 15.54 -28.75
N GLY A 302 -3.66 15.50 -30.09
CA GLY A 302 -2.50 15.47 -30.99
C GLY A 302 -1.93 14.06 -31.25
N ALA A 303 -2.46 13.02 -30.64
CA ALA A 303 -2.01 11.66 -30.89
C ALA A 303 -2.60 11.08 -32.19
N ASN A 304 -1.73 10.50 -33.02
CA ASN A 304 -2.14 9.76 -34.23
C ASN A 304 -1.89 8.26 -34.00
N VAL A 305 -2.86 7.59 -33.39
CA VAL A 305 -2.70 6.24 -32.87
C VAL A 305 -3.71 5.29 -33.49
N THR A 306 -3.22 4.15 -33.97
CA THR A 306 -4.07 3.07 -34.48
C THR A 306 -4.29 1.97 -33.43
N PRO A 307 -5.37 1.18 -33.53
CA PRO A 307 -5.58 0.03 -32.64
C PRO A 307 -4.39 -0.92 -32.55
N ALA A 308 -3.74 -1.21 -33.69
CA ALA A 308 -2.57 -2.09 -33.73
C ALA A 308 -1.38 -1.54 -32.94
N MET A 309 -1.14 -0.21 -32.98
CA MET A 309 -0.08 0.43 -32.19
C MET A 309 -0.37 0.31 -30.69
N ILE A 310 -1.62 0.45 -30.29
CA ILE A 310 -2.04 0.30 -28.90
C ILE A 310 -1.90 -1.15 -28.44
N GLU A 311 -2.35 -2.10 -29.24
CA GLU A 311 -2.24 -3.53 -28.93
C GLU A 311 -0.79 -3.95 -28.74
N THR A 312 0.11 -3.52 -29.64
CA THR A 312 1.56 -3.79 -29.54
C THR A 312 2.14 -3.16 -28.27
N ALA A 313 1.95 -1.86 -28.05
CA ALA A 313 2.49 -1.17 -26.87
C ALA A 313 1.97 -1.75 -25.55
N PHE A 314 0.69 -2.13 -25.51
CA PHE A 314 0.12 -2.75 -24.31
C PHE A 314 0.66 -4.17 -24.07
N GLN A 315 0.85 -4.97 -25.14
CA GLN A 315 1.46 -6.30 -25.04
C GLN A 315 2.90 -6.22 -24.53
N GLU A 316 3.67 -5.27 -25.03
CA GLU A 316 5.05 -5.02 -24.58
C GLU A 316 5.09 -4.61 -23.10
N ALA A 317 4.27 -3.64 -22.71
CA ALA A 317 4.20 -3.16 -21.33
C ALA A 317 3.73 -4.26 -20.35
N ALA A 318 2.68 -5.01 -20.70
CA ALA A 318 2.19 -6.11 -19.88
C ALA A 318 3.19 -7.28 -19.82
N GLY A 319 3.88 -7.57 -20.91
CA GLY A 319 4.95 -8.57 -20.97
C GLY A 319 6.15 -8.19 -20.08
N ALA A 320 6.56 -6.92 -20.13
CA ALA A 320 7.61 -6.40 -19.25
C ALA A 320 7.22 -6.50 -17.77
N LEU A 321 5.99 -6.08 -17.42
CA LEU A 321 5.46 -6.22 -16.07
C LEU A 321 5.45 -7.68 -15.60
N MET A 322 4.94 -8.60 -16.42
CA MET A 322 4.90 -10.03 -16.08
C MET A 322 6.30 -10.60 -15.88
N THR A 323 7.25 -10.23 -16.72
CA THR A 323 8.66 -10.63 -16.61
C THR A 323 9.28 -10.09 -15.31
N HIS A 324 8.99 -8.84 -14.97
CA HIS A 324 9.47 -8.22 -13.73
C HIS A 324 8.89 -8.91 -12.51
N LEU A 325 7.56 -9.10 -12.45
CA LEU A 325 6.88 -9.78 -11.33
C LEU A 325 7.44 -11.19 -11.09
N ARG A 326 7.66 -11.96 -12.16
CA ARG A 326 8.25 -13.30 -12.06
C ARG A 326 9.67 -13.24 -11.51
N ARG A 327 10.52 -12.33 -12.00
CA ARG A 327 11.91 -12.16 -11.54
C ARG A 327 11.99 -11.84 -10.06
N ILE A 328 11.07 -11.04 -9.52
CA ILE A 328 11.00 -10.70 -8.10
C ILE A 328 10.10 -11.66 -7.31
N ARG A 329 9.64 -12.75 -7.91
CA ARG A 329 8.82 -13.80 -7.31
C ARG A 329 7.52 -13.28 -6.67
N CYS A 330 6.96 -12.18 -7.17
CA CYS A 330 5.74 -11.57 -6.67
C CYS A 330 4.56 -11.90 -7.59
N ASP A 331 3.69 -12.78 -7.16
CA ASP A 331 2.43 -13.08 -7.87
C ASP A 331 1.32 -12.11 -7.46
N ALA A 332 1.53 -10.83 -7.72
CA ALA A 332 0.55 -9.79 -7.38
C ALA A 332 -0.78 -9.97 -8.11
N LEU A 333 -0.78 -10.56 -9.32
CA LEU A 333 -1.98 -10.78 -10.11
C LEU A 333 -2.81 -11.99 -9.64
N GLY A 334 -2.24 -12.90 -8.84
CA GLY A 334 -2.93 -14.02 -8.24
C GLY A 334 -3.13 -15.22 -9.18
N PHE A 335 -2.16 -15.51 -10.06
CA PHE A 335 -2.17 -16.74 -10.86
C PHE A 335 -2.08 -17.99 -9.98
N GLY A 336 -1.41 -17.92 -8.82
CA GLY A 336 -1.37 -19.00 -7.86
C GLY A 336 -2.74 -19.37 -7.30
N ALA A 337 -3.63 -18.39 -7.11
CA ALA A 337 -5.01 -18.66 -6.73
C ALA A 337 -5.77 -19.43 -7.83
N LEU A 338 -5.41 -19.25 -9.11
CA LEU A 338 -5.95 -20.03 -10.21
C LEU A 338 -5.34 -21.44 -10.25
N ALA A 339 -4.03 -21.55 -9.96
CA ALA A 339 -3.35 -22.84 -9.85
C ALA A 339 -3.94 -23.68 -8.71
N ALA A 340 -4.16 -23.08 -7.55
CA ALA A 340 -4.73 -23.73 -6.36
C ALA A 340 -6.10 -24.42 -6.67
N ARG A 341 -6.91 -23.82 -7.54
CA ARG A 341 -8.23 -24.39 -7.93
C ARG A 341 -8.13 -25.68 -8.74
N ARG A 342 -6.95 -26.05 -9.23
CA ARG A 342 -6.72 -27.30 -9.97
C ARG A 342 -6.39 -28.48 -9.04
N PHE A 343 -6.16 -28.22 -7.77
CA PHE A 343 -5.90 -29.25 -6.77
C PHE A 343 -7.21 -29.71 -6.12
N ALA A 344 -7.35 -31.01 -5.93
CA ALA A 344 -8.53 -31.58 -5.27
C ALA A 344 -8.47 -31.43 -3.74
N ARG A 345 -7.26 -31.32 -3.18
CA ARG A 345 -7.00 -31.22 -1.74
C ARG A 345 -6.11 -30.04 -1.45
N LEU A 346 -6.37 -29.37 -0.33
CA LEU A 346 -5.56 -28.24 0.14
C LEU A 346 -4.12 -28.66 0.47
N GLU A 347 -3.96 -29.88 1.01
CA GLU A 347 -2.65 -30.45 1.37
C GLU A 347 -1.75 -30.56 0.15
N ASP A 348 -2.28 -31.03 -1.00
CA ASP A 348 -1.52 -31.17 -2.25
C ASP A 348 -1.06 -29.80 -2.76
N TRP A 349 -1.91 -28.76 -2.64
CA TRP A 349 -1.54 -27.38 -2.95
C TRP A 349 -0.45 -26.85 -2.03
N GLN A 350 -0.54 -27.09 -0.72
CA GLN A 350 0.46 -26.62 0.25
C GLN A 350 1.84 -27.27 0.05
N LEU A 351 1.87 -28.47 -0.50
CA LEU A 351 3.12 -29.17 -0.85
C LEU A 351 3.69 -28.73 -2.21
N PHE A 352 2.88 -28.08 -3.04
CA PHE A 352 3.28 -27.62 -4.36
C PHE A 352 4.00 -26.29 -4.28
N ASP A 353 5.26 -26.24 -4.72
CA ASP A 353 6.04 -24.99 -4.74
C ASP A 353 5.64 -24.12 -5.96
N TRP A 354 4.49 -23.46 -5.83
CA TRP A 354 4.02 -22.54 -6.86
C TRP A 354 5.05 -21.44 -7.19
N LYS A 355 5.76 -20.93 -6.18
CA LYS A 355 6.71 -19.83 -6.36
C LYS A 355 7.88 -20.22 -7.25
N ALA A 356 8.40 -21.42 -7.10
CA ALA A 356 9.45 -21.93 -7.97
C ALA A 356 8.96 -22.13 -9.41
N VAL A 357 7.72 -22.62 -9.59
CA VAL A 357 7.10 -22.79 -10.90
C VAL A 357 6.85 -21.40 -11.53
N TYR A 358 6.26 -20.46 -10.80
CA TYR A 358 5.97 -19.11 -11.26
C TYR A 358 7.23 -18.39 -11.77
N GLU A 359 8.34 -18.49 -11.04
CA GLU A 359 9.61 -17.86 -11.40
C GLU A 359 10.22 -18.44 -12.69
N LYS A 360 10.26 -19.76 -12.81
CA LYS A 360 11.16 -20.46 -13.76
C LYS A 360 10.45 -21.18 -14.90
N HIS A 361 9.24 -21.65 -14.66
CA HIS A 361 8.61 -22.64 -15.54
C HIS A 361 7.32 -22.14 -16.19
N THR A 362 7.03 -20.83 -16.14
CA THR A 362 5.84 -20.28 -16.77
C THR A 362 6.15 -19.55 -18.08
N ASP A 363 5.33 -19.79 -19.09
CA ASP A 363 5.26 -18.93 -20.27
C ASP A 363 4.19 -17.84 -20.07
N VAL A 364 4.26 -16.77 -20.85
CA VAL A 364 3.29 -15.66 -20.78
C VAL A 364 2.62 -15.46 -22.13
N GLU A 365 1.30 -15.59 -22.14
CA GLU A 365 0.48 -15.36 -23.31
C GLU A 365 -0.42 -14.14 -23.08
N ILE A 366 -0.23 -13.08 -23.87
CA ILE A 366 -1.01 -11.85 -23.74
C ILE A 366 -1.82 -11.63 -25.01
N THR A 367 -3.14 -11.62 -24.87
CA THR A 367 -4.07 -11.27 -25.94
C THR A 367 -4.73 -9.94 -25.63
N VAL A 368 -4.55 -8.96 -26.48
CA VAL A 368 -5.14 -7.62 -26.36
C VAL A 368 -6.07 -7.40 -27.54
N ARG A 369 -7.23 -6.81 -27.29
CA ARG A 369 -8.15 -6.35 -28.32
C ARG A 369 -8.61 -4.94 -28.01
N VAL A 370 -8.38 -4.03 -28.93
CA VAL A 370 -8.79 -2.62 -28.80
C VAL A 370 -10.03 -2.40 -29.68
N ALA A 371 -11.09 -1.91 -29.08
CA ALA A 371 -12.22 -1.41 -29.84
C ALA A 371 -11.87 -0.01 -30.38
N GLN A 372 -12.19 0.23 -31.66
CA GLN A 372 -12.10 1.58 -32.22
C GLN A 372 -13.05 2.47 -31.41
N THR A 373 -12.51 3.48 -30.76
CA THR A 373 -13.31 4.57 -30.18
C THR A 373 -13.45 5.63 -31.26
N GLU A 374 -14.66 6.13 -31.43
CA GLU A 374 -14.89 7.31 -32.26
C GLU A 374 -14.08 8.49 -31.68
N PRO A 375 -13.56 9.36 -32.54
CA PRO A 375 -12.74 10.50 -32.15
C PRO A 375 -13.48 11.49 -31.25
#